data_5cc364e0aa13b4e3b1a2be570f74dc2e
#
_entry.id   5cc364e0aa13b4e3b1a2be570f74dc2e
#
_cell.length_a   1.000
_cell.length_b   1.000
_cell.length_c   1.000
_cell.angle_alpha   90.00
_cell.angle_beta   90.00
_cell.angle_gamma   90.00
#
_symmetry.space_group_name_H-M   'P 1'
#
loop_
_entity.id
_entity.type
_entity.pdbx_description
1 polymer ?
#
loop_
_entity_poly.entity_id
_entity_poly.type
_entity_poly.pdbx_seq_one_letter_code
_entity_poly.pdbx_strand_id
1 'polypeptide(L)' 'ESETYYILQGQGEYNDNGTYRPVKAGDITFTPDNHGHALANTGNTDLVFMALIIKD' A
#
# COMPACT_ATOMS: atom_id res chain seq x y z
N GLU A 1 13.89 0.55 7.66
CA GLU A 1 13.57 0.12 6.29
C GLU A 1 12.38 0.91 5.75
N SER A 2 12.30 1.02 4.44
CA SER A 2 11.16 1.67 3.77
C SER A 2 10.44 0.66 2.92
N GLU A 3 9.16 0.94 2.60
CA GLU A 3 8.35 0.01 1.82
C GLU A 3 7.52 0.74 0.79
N THR A 4 7.52 0.21 -0.45
CA THR A 4 6.74 0.74 -1.56
C THR A 4 5.78 -0.33 -2.02
N TYR A 5 4.50 0.03 -2.15
CA TYR A 5 3.50 -0.85 -2.76
C TYR A 5 3.14 -0.32 -4.14
N TYR A 6 3.08 -1.22 -5.12
CA TYR A 6 2.56 -0.92 -6.44
C TYR A 6 1.33 -1.79 -6.64
N ILE A 7 0.17 -1.17 -6.79
CA ILE A 7 -1.11 -1.89 -6.89
C ILE A 7 -1.28 -2.38 -8.32
N LEU A 8 -1.38 -3.70 -8.48
CA LEU A 8 -1.49 -4.34 -9.79
C LEU A 8 -2.93 -4.60 -10.18
N GLN A 9 -3.80 -4.90 -9.20
CA GLN A 9 -5.18 -5.30 -9.46
C GLN A 9 -6.03 -5.00 -8.24
N GLY A 10 -7.28 -4.58 -8.48
CA GLY A 10 -8.25 -4.38 -7.42
C GLY A 10 -8.20 -2.98 -6.83
N GLN A 11 -8.82 -2.83 -5.69
CA GLN A 11 -8.83 -1.57 -4.97
C GLN A 11 -8.78 -1.82 -3.47
N GLY A 12 -8.24 -0.86 -2.76
CA GLY A 12 -8.08 -0.99 -1.32
C GLY A 12 -7.97 0.34 -0.64
N GLU A 13 -7.60 0.30 0.63
CA GLU A 13 -7.35 1.49 1.43
C GLU A 13 -5.99 1.36 2.08
N TYR A 14 -5.17 2.37 1.88
CA TYR A 14 -3.83 2.43 2.43
C TYR A 14 -3.83 3.35 3.65
N ASN A 15 -3.30 2.82 4.76
CA ASN A 15 -3.13 3.58 6.00
C ASN A 15 -1.67 3.97 6.13
N ASP A 16 -1.40 5.26 6.06
CA ASP A 16 -0.06 5.82 6.19
C ASP A 16 0.02 6.54 7.53
N ASN A 17 0.53 5.84 8.53
CA ASN A 17 0.76 6.38 9.87
C ASN A 17 -0.51 7.06 10.44
N GLY A 18 -1.67 6.46 10.20
CA GLY A 18 -2.95 6.97 10.65
C GLY A 18 -3.75 7.76 9.62
N THR A 19 -3.17 8.07 8.47
CA THR A 19 -3.86 8.76 7.40
C THR A 19 -4.30 7.74 6.35
N TYR A 20 -5.60 7.71 6.03
CA TYR A 20 -6.17 6.72 5.13
C TYR A 20 -6.38 7.30 3.75
N ARG A 21 -6.01 6.55 2.71
CA ARG A 21 -6.22 6.93 1.31
C ARG A 21 -6.73 5.75 0.49
N PRO A 22 -7.71 5.96 -0.40
CA PRO A 22 -8.08 4.90 -1.32
C PRO A 22 -7.00 4.68 -2.36
N VAL A 23 -6.78 3.42 -2.75
CA VAL A 23 -5.82 3.05 -3.78
C VAL A 23 -6.48 2.07 -4.75
N LYS A 24 -5.99 2.05 -5.98
CA LYS A 24 -6.47 1.17 -7.04
C LYS A 24 -5.33 0.78 -7.95
N ALA A 25 -5.60 -0.11 -8.89
CA ALA A 25 -4.59 -0.55 -9.86
C ALA A 25 -3.89 0.64 -10.51
N GLY A 26 -2.57 0.60 -10.52
CA GLY A 26 -1.72 1.67 -11.03
C GLY A 26 -1.20 2.62 -9.98
N ASP A 27 -1.73 2.58 -8.76
CA ASP A 27 -1.29 3.48 -7.70
C ASP A 27 -0.03 2.95 -7.03
N ILE A 28 0.78 3.88 -6.53
CA ILE A 28 2.01 3.58 -5.80
C ILE A 28 1.94 4.27 -4.45
N THR A 29 2.32 3.56 -3.39
CA THR A 29 2.44 4.13 -2.05
C THR A 29 3.87 4.00 -1.56
N PHE A 30 4.28 4.87 -0.66
CA PHE A 30 5.61 4.83 -0.07
C PHE A 30 5.50 5.08 1.44
N THR A 31 6.10 4.19 2.21
CA THR A 31 6.14 4.31 3.67
C THR A 31 7.60 4.41 4.09
N PRO A 32 8.04 5.55 4.63
CA PRO A 32 9.42 5.68 5.10
C PRO A 32 9.64 4.88 6.39
N ASP A 33 10.90 4.80 6.77
CA ASP A 33 11.31 4.13 8.00
C ASP A 33 10.59 4.70 9.21
N ASN A 34 10.25 3.84 10.17
CA ASN A 34 9.58 4.19 11.43
C ASN A 34 8.14 4.70 11.29
N HIS A 35 7.53 4.53 10.13
CA HIS A 35 6.12 4.86 9.95
C HIS A 35 5.30 3.58 9.94
N GLY A 36 4.21 3.55 10.70
CA GLY A 36 3.26 2.46 10.66
C GLY A 36 2.45 2.51 9.37
N HIS A 37 2.07 1.35 8.85
CA HIS A 37 1.28 1.30 7.63
C HIS A 37 0.45 0.02 7.57
N ALA A 38 -0.61 0.05 6.77
CA ALA A 38 -1.45 -1.11 6.51
C ALA A 38 -2.15 -0.95 5.16
N LEU A 39 -2.54 -2.07 4.58
CA LEU A 39 -3.28 -2.09 3.32
C LEU A 39 -4.44 -3.04 3.47
N ALA A 40 -5.65 -2.59 3.17
CA ALA A 40 -6.86 -3.38 3.27
C ALA A 40 -7.55 -3.48 1.91
N ASN A 41 -8.10 -4.65 1.61
CA ASN A 41 -8.91 -4.84 0.40
C ASN A 41 -10.31 -4.31 0.67
N THR A 42 -10.74 -3.32 -0.09
CA THR A 42 -12.07 -2.73 0.03
C THR A 42 -12.94 -2.99 -1.20
N GLY A 43 -12.42 -3.77 -2.17
CA GLY A 43 -13.16 -4.08 -3.39
C GLY A 43 -13.80 -5.46 -3.35
N ASN A 44 -14.40 -5.84 -4.48
CA ASN A 44 -15.09 -7.12 -4.65
C ASN A 44 -14.19 -8.20 -5.25
N THR A 45 -12.98 -7.85 -5.63
CA THR A 45 -12.01 -8.77 -6.23
C THR A 45 -10.73 -8.76 -5.40
N ASP A 46 -9.82 -9.67 -5.70
CA ASP A 46 -8.54 -9.73 -5.02
C ASP A 46 -7.77 -8.42 -5.20
N LEU A 47 -7.15 -7.99 -4.14
CA LEU A 47 -6.20 -6.88 -4.18
C LEU A 47 -4.82 -7.49 -4.36
N VAL A 48 -4.22 -7.25 -5.53
CA VAL A 48 -2.90 -7.78 -5.88
C VAL A 48 -1.92 -6.63 -5.98
N PHE A 49 -0.80 -6.75 -5.27
CA PHE A 49 0.19 -5.67 -5.26
C PHE A 49 1.59 -6.24 -5.13
N MET A 50 2.56 -5.44 -5.55
CA MET A 50 3.97 -5.75 -5.39
C MET A 50 4.52 -4.89 -4.27
N ALA A 51 5.28 -5.49 -3.36
CA ALA A 51 5.92 -4.78 -2.26
C ALA A 51 7.43 -4.78 -2.47
N LEU A 52 8.03 -3.61 -2.40
CA LEU A 52 9.48 -3.45 -2.44
C LEU A 52 9.94 -2.91 -1.10
N ILE A 53 10.78 -3.67 -0.42
CA ILE A 53 11.29 -3.30 0.90
C ILE A 53 12.77 -2.98 0.76
N ILE A 54 13.13 -1.77 1.15
CA ILE A 54 14.52 -1.33 1.15
C ILE A 54 15.02 -1.33 2.60
N LYS A 55 16.04 -2.10 2.85
CA LYS A 55 16.65 -2.17 4.18
C LYS A 55 17.90 -1.31 4.22
N ASP A 56 17.98 -0.49 5.23
CA ASP A 56 19.11 0.42 5.44
C ASP A 56 20.23 -0.27 6.22
#